data_48a8446c6e08e9c435da6d28ec1fbc95
#
_entry.id   48a8446c6e08e9c435da6d28ec1fbc95
#
_cell.length_a   1.000
_cell.length_b   1.000
_cell.length_c   1.000
_cell.angle_alpha   90.00
_cell.angle_beta   90.00
_cell.angle_gamma   90.00
#
_symmetry.space_group_name_H-M   'P 1'
#
loop_
_entity.id
_entity.type
_entity.pdbx_description
1 polymer ?
#
loop_
_entity_poly.entity_id
_entity_poly.type
_entity_poly.pdbx_seq_one_letter_code
_entity_poly.pdbx_strand_id
1 'polypeptide(L)'
;MKNVANLSVRTTTLVLSLGLAGLMGAAAVQAKPFKWSSASDIPTLDIHSQNNALGNGVHAAIFDSLVYYNSKTFKIEPKLATSWKEMSATQYRFNLRKGVKFSDGSALTADDVVFSLDRARAKTSNFNVYTQGFSRIVKVDANTVDIILSGPNPVLLNQLTELRIMSKAWAEKNKSVEPKDAKTKDENFAHRNAMGSGAYMVKEWQPDQKLVLVKNPNWWGWSEVPTNVTEIVYTPIKNEATRAAALLSGEIDFVLDPSPQDLGRMRNNANLKVVDGIENRTIFLGMDQHRDELPGSSVKGKNPLKDVKVRKALYQAIDIDTIHRVTMRGLSQNTGALVAPQVNGWTKAVDTRFPYSQDASKKLLAEAGYPNGFEVDFACPNNRYINDEEICQAITAMWAKVGVKAKLRTMPLVTYFPMIQRYEASIYMLGWGVPTFDALYSLQSLVRSVGTGGDGNYNVGRYSNSRMDYIVDRVKTETDLPVRNRLLTEGLQLQNDTVAHIPLHNQVIPWAMKKNVEVVHRPDNRLDWSLIKVN
;
A
#
# COMPACT_ATOMS: atom_id res chain seq x y z
N MET A 1 -74.80 -71.92 1.14
CA MET A 1 -74.42 -72.98 0.22
C MET A 1 -73.01 -72.63 -0.33
N LYS A 2 -72.06 -73.54 -0.05
CA LYS A 2 -70.90 -73.92 -0.88
C LYS A 2 -69.92 -72.79 -1.30
N ASN A 3 -68.64 -72.89 -1.22
CA ASN A 3 -67.71 -74.00 -0.97
C ASN A 3 -66.38 -73.40 -0.57
N VAL A 4 -65.69 -74.06 0.33
CA VAL A 4 -64.34 -73.85 0.77
C VAL A 4 -63.36 -74.34 -0.31
N ALA A 5 -62.32 -73.65 -0.62
CA ALA A 5 -61.15 -74.20 -1.28
C ALA A 5 -59.89 -73.64 -0.62
N ASN A 6 -59.17 -74.50 0.07
CA ASN A 6 -57.83 -74.33 0.60
C ASN A 6 -56.78 -74.16 -0.51
N LEU A 7 -55.91 -73.16 -0.40
CA LEU A 7 -54.66 -73.10 -1.12
C LEU A 7 -53.51 -72.90 -0.15
N SER A 8 -52.62 -73.87 -0.14
CA SER A 8 -51.40 -73.90 0.69
C SER A 8 -50.37 -72.80 0.28
N VAL A 9 -49.91 -72.05 1.26
CA VAL A 9 -48.86 -71.09 1.10
C VAL A 9 -47.53 -71.82 1.25
N ARG A 10 -46.73 -71.90 0.19
CA ARG A 10 -45.31 -72.25 0.25
C ARG A 10 -44.49 -70.99 0.64
N THR A 11 -43.85 -71.03 1.78
CA THR A 11 -42.95 -70.02 2.28
C THR A 11 -41.63 -70.18 1.49
N THR A 12 -41.34 -69.15 0.64
CA THR A 12 -40.03 -69.00 -0.01
C THR A 12 -39.24 -67.96 0.76
N THR A 13 -38.19 -68.39 1.46
CA THR A 13 -37.31 -67.56 2.20
C THR A 13 -36.39 -66.85 1.22
N LEU A 14 -36.60 -65.53 1.04
CA LEU A 14 -35.71 -64.64 0.26
C LEU A 14 -34.64 -64.08 1.22
N VAL A 15 -33.39 -64.50 1.02
CA VAL A 15 -32.24 -63.94 1.73
C VAL A 15 -31.92 -62.59 1.07
N LEU A 16 -32.27 -61.47 1.75
CA LEU A 16 -31.85 -60.15 1.37
C LEU A 16 -30.41 -59.92 1.86
N SER A 17 -29.42 -59.97 0.97
CA SER A 17 -28.08 -59.50 1.20
C SER A 17 -28.09 -57.96 1.19
N LEU A 18 -28.04 -57.33 2.35
CA LEU A 18 -27.78 -55.87 2.51
C LEU A 18 -26.35 -55.60 2.07
N GLY A 19 -26.18 -55.09 0.84
CA GLY A 19 -24.98 -54.42 0.41
C GLY A 19 -24.90 -53.07 1.10
N LEU A 20 -23.99 -52.93 2.10
CA LEU A 20 -23.61 -51.67 2.67
C LEU A 20 -22.85 -50.86 1.59
N ALA A 21 -23.56 -50.09 0.76
CA ALA A 21 -22.97 -49.05 -0.07
C ALA A 21 -22.55 -47.91 0.87
N GLY A 22 -21.27 -47.87 1.18
CA GLY A 22 -20.67 -46.74 1.91
C GLY A 22 -20.88 -45.47 1.10
N LEU A 23 -21.87 -44.67 1.47
CA LEU A 23 -21.96 -43.26 1.11
C LEU A 23 -20.76 -42.58 1.77
N MET A 24 -19.64 -42.48 1.08
CA MET A 24 -18.65 -41.44 1.37
C MET A 24 -19.35 -40.11 1.11
N GLY A 25 -19.94 -39.57 2.17
CA GLY A 25 -20.43 -38.21 2.20
C GLY A 25 -19.24 -37.30 1.92
N ALA A 26 -19.14 -36.78 0.70
CA ALA A 26 -18.33 -35.63 0.43
C ALA A 26 -18.83 -34.55 1.40
N ALA A 27 -18.08 -34.31 2.49
CA ALA A 27 -18.36 -33.20 3.39
C ALA A 27 -18.44 -31.96 2.50
N ALA A 28 -19.64 -31.45 2.29
CA ALA A 28 -19.85 -30.20 1.60
C ALA A 28 -18.97 -29.18 2.34
N VAL A 29 -17.94 -28.69 1.69
CA VAL A 29 -17.10 -27.62 2.23
C VAL A 29 -18.06 -26.48 2.50
N GLN A 30 -18.39 -26.26 3.77
CA GLN A 30 -19.32 -25.22 4.17
C GLN A 30 -18.75 -23.89 3.69
N ALA A 31 -19.51 -23.19 2.84
CA ALA A 31 -19.10 -21.88 2.33
C ALA A 31 -18.79 -20.96 3.52
N LYS A 32 -17.57 -20.45 3.60
CA LYS A 32 -17.14 -19.55 4.65
C LYS A 32 -16.88 -18.18 4.03
N PRO A 33 -17.85 -17.26 4.05
CA PRO A 33 -17.66 -15.90 3.60
C PRO A 33 -16.73 -15.18 4.58
N PHE A 34 -15.87 -14.32 4.04
CA PHE A 34 -15.09 -13.34 4.79
C PHE A 34 -15.61 -11.95 4.47
N LYS A 35 -16.26 -11.30 5.44
CA LYS A 35 -16.88 -9.98 5.30
C LYS A 35 -15.97 -8.93 5.93
N TRP A 36 -15.59 -7.92 5.17
CA TRP A 36 -14.69 -6.90 5.66
C TRP A 36 -15.04 -5.49 5.17
N SER A 37 -14.48 -4.49 5.85
CA SER A 37 -14.75 -3.08 5.58
C SER A 37 -13.51 -2.22 5.76
N SER A 38 -13.48 -1.13 5.00
CA SER A 38 -12.62 0.03 5.23
C SER A 38 -13.38 1.33 4.93
N ALA A 39 -12.72 2.48 5.06
CA ALA A 39 -13.36 3.79 4.94
C ALA A 39 -13.74 4.18 3.51
N SER A 40 -13.09 3.64 2.47
CA SER A 40 -13.29 4.03 1.07
C SER A 40 -13.48 2.83 0.17
N ASP A 41 -14.11 3.02 -1.00
CA ASP A 41 -14.15 1.97 -2.03
C ASP A 41 -12.87 1.96 -2.86
N ILE A 42 -12.68 0.88 -3.65
CA ILE A 42 -11.63 0.82 -4.67
C ILE A 42 -12.02 1.76 -5.83
N PRO A 43 -11.05 2.47 -6.42
CA PRO A 43 -11.36 3.42 -7.48
C PRO A 43 -11.60 2.76 -8.84
N THR A 44 -11.09 1.55 -9.06
CA THR A 44 -11.14 0.85 -10.35
C THR A 44 -10.71 -0.60 -10.19
N LEU A 45 -11.16 -1.46 -11.11
CA LEU A 45 -10.64 -2.82 -11.30
C LEU A 45 -9.49 -2.88 -12.34
N ASP A 46 -9.20 -1.78 -13.03
CA ASP A 46 -8.07 -1.70 -13.97
C ASP A 46 -6.74 -1.60 -13.21
N ILE A 47 -5.96 -2.68 -13.26
CA ILE A 47 -4.74 -2.90 -12.45
C ILE A 47 -3.60 -1.91 -12.70
N HIS A 48 -3.62 -1.18 -13.80
CA HIS A 48 -2.55 -0.22 -14.13
C HIS A 48 -3.02 1.25 -14.14
N SER A 49 -4.32 1.50 -13.86
CA SER A 49 -4.90 2.84 -13.86
C SER A 49 -4.49 3.66 -12.64
N GLN A 50 -4.76 3.17 -11.42
CA GLN A 50 -4.51 3.90 -10.19
C GLN A 50 -3.67 3.11 -9.20
N ASN A 51 -2.58 3.71 -8.75
CA ASN A 51 -1.67 3.12 -7.76
C ASN A 51 -2.04 3.60 -6.35
N ASN A 52 -2.89 2.85 -5.65
CA ASN A 52 -3.28 3.11 -4.26
C ASN A 52 -3.33 1.81 -3.45
N ALA A 53 -3.07 1.90 -2.14
CA ALA A 53 -2.88 0.74 -1.27
C ALA A 53 -4.10 -0.20 -1.24
N LEU A 54 -5.33 0.35 -1.09
CA LEU A 54 -6.56 -0.44 -1.01
C LEU A 54 -6.83 -1.19 -2.33
N GLY A 55 -6.80 -0.47 -3.47
CA GLY A 55 -6.98 -1.05 -4.79
C GLY A 55 -5.95 -2.13 -5.08
N ASN A 56 -4.66 -1.84 -4.84
CA ASN A 56 -3.57 -2.80 -5.04
C ASN A 56 -3.73 -4.04 -4.15
N GLY A 57 -4.25 -3.89 -2.92
CA GLY A 57 -4.58 -5.00 -2.03
C GLY A 57 -5.69 -5.89 -2.59
N VAL A 58 -6.78 -5.30 -3.10
CA VAL A 58 -7.88 -6.04 -3.74
C VAL A 58 -7.44 -6.69 -5.05
N HIS A 59 -6.69 -5.97 -5.88
CA HIS A 59 -6.14 -6.52 -7.13
C HIS A 59 -5.26 -7.75 -6.89
N ALA A 60 -4.56 -7.83 -5.75
CA ALA A 60 -3.75 -9.01 -5.39
C ALA A 60 -4.57 -10.29 -5.15
N ALA A 61 -5.89 -10.19 -4.87
CA ALA A 61 -6.79 -11.33 -4.82
C ALA A 61 -7.13 -11.86 -6.23
N ILE A 62 -7.21 -10.94 -7.22
CA ILE A 62 -7.75 -11.21 -8.55
C ILE A 62 -6.64 -11.52 -9.55
N PHE A 63 -5.47 -10.89 -9.40
CA PHE A 63 -4.36 -10.97 -10.34
C PHE A 63 -3.07 -11.41 -9.65
N ASP A 64 -2.28 -12.24 -10.31
CA ASP A 64 -0.94 -12.58 -9.86
C ASP A 64 0.13 -11.64 -10.47
N SER A 65 1.28 -11.56 -9.79
CA SER A 65 2.52 -10.94 -10.25
C SER A 65 3.58 -12.01 -10.56
N LEU A 66 4.70 -11.64 -11.14
CA LEU A 66 5.81 -12.58 -11.39
C LEU A 66 6.41 -13.10 -10.08
N VAL A 67 6.60 -12.22 -9.13
CA VAL A 67 7.15 -12.48 -7.79
C VAL A 67 6.33 -11.75 -6.74
N TYR A 68 6.44 -12.14 -5.47
CA TYR A 68 5.69 -11.49 -4.38
C TYR A 68 6.53 -11.42 -3.10
N TYR A 69 6.13 -10.55 -2.16
CA TYR A 69 6.67 -10.56 -0.81
C TYR A 69 5.96 -11.61 0.03
N ASN A 70 6.70 -12.57 0.57
CA ASN A 70 6.18 -13.47 1.57
C ASN A 70 5.71 -12.69 2.80
N SER A 71 4.46 -12.87 3.21
CA SER A 71 3.83 -12.06 4.27
C SER A 71 4.43 -12.23 5.66
N LYS A 72 5.20 -13.30 5.90
CA LYS A 72 5.85 -13.57 7.19
C LYS A 72 7.31 -13.16 7.23
N THR A 73 8.03 -13.37 6.12
CA THR A 73 9.48 -13.16 6.05
C THR A 73 9.88 -11.87 5.34
N PHE A 74 8.96 -11.25 4.61
CA PHE A 74 9.17 -10.10 3.71
C PHE A 74 10.26 -10.32 2.65
N LYS A 75 10.65 -11.57 2.42
CA LYS A 75 11.52 -11.94 1.30
C LYS A 75 10.71 -12.03 0.01
N ILE A 76 11.36 -11.71 -1.10
CA ILE A 76 10.78 -11.89 -2.43
C ILE A 76 10.85 -13.37 -2.80
N GLU A 77 9.71 -13.93 -3.18
CA GLU A 77 9.53 -15.33 -3.52
C GLU A 77 8.87 -15.51 -4.89
N PRO A 78 9.06 -16.69 -5.53
CA PRO A 78 8.42 -17.06 -6.78
C PRO A 78 6.89 -17.04 -6.70
N LYS A 79 6.22 -16.50 -7.76
CA LYS A 79 4.76 -16.59 -7.92
C LYS A 79 4.40 -17.12 -9.31
N LEU A 80 4.10 -16.27 -10.32
CA LEU A 80 3.96 -16.72 -11.71
C LEU A 80 5.32 -17.13 -12.30
N ALA A 81 6.40 -16.44 -11.95
CA ALA A 81 7.75 -16.91 -12.24
C ALA A 81 8.15 -17.96 -11.19
N THR A 82 8.55 -19.15 -11.63
CA THR A 82 9.07 -20.21 -10.76
C THR A 82 10.55 -20.02 -10.43
N SER A 83 11.25 -19.30 -11.29
CA SER A 83 12.66 -18.93 -11.12
C SER A 83 13.03 -17.73 -12.00
N TRP A 84 14.13 -17.08 -11.68
CA TRP A 84 14.73 -16.05 -12.53
C TRP A 84 16.24 -16.13 -12.47
N LYS A 85 16.88 -15.60 -13.50
CA LYS A 85 18.34 -15.53 -13.61
C LYS A 85 18.75 -14.20 -14.21
N GLU A 86 19.72 -13.56 -13.60
CA GLU A 86 20.46 -12.45 -14.18
C GLU A 86 21.37 -13.00 -15.28
N MET A 87 21.06 -12.66 -16.53
CA MET A 87 21.84 -13.06 -17.71
C MET A 87 23.00 -12.08 -17.96
N SER A 88 22.78 -10.82 -17.60
CA SER A 88 23.75 -9.73 -17.56
C SER A 88 23.23 -8.64 -16.62
N ALA A 89 24.05 -7.61 -16.35
CA ALA A 89 23.63 -6.46 -15.52
C ALA A 89 22.35 -5.75 -16.03
N THR A 90 21.96 -5.97 -17.28
CA THR A 90 20.79 -5.35 -17.92
C THR A 90 19.80 -6.35 -18.52
N GLN A 91 19.92 -7.64 -18.21
CA GLN A 91 19.02 -8.65 -18.73
C GLN A 91 18.69 -9.70 -17.67
N TYR A 92 17.40 -9.85 -17.36
CA TYR A 92 16.88 -10.86 -16.45
C TYR A 92 15.95 -11.79 -17.19
N ARG A 93 16.14 -13.11 -17.07
CA ARG A 93 15.29 -14.16 -17.62
C ARG A 93 14.40 -14.73 -16.53
N PHE A 94 13.10 -14.80 -16.81
CA PHE A 94 12.08 -15.38 -15.92
C PHE A 94 11.47 -16.62 -16.56
N ASN A 95 11.46 -17.74 -15.82
CA ASN A 95 10.77 -18.96 -16.21
C ASN A 95 9.38 -18.97 -15.57
N LEU A 96 8.33 -19.04 -16.38
CA LEU A 96 6.95 -18.98 -15.93
C LEU A 96 6.44 -20.36 -15.49
N ARG A 97 5.53 -20.36 -14.53
CA ARG A 97 4.78 -21.55 -14.11
C ARG A 97 3.93 -22.06 -15.27
N LYS A 98 4.06 -23.36 -15.57
CA LYS A 98 3.30 -24.01 -16.64
C LYS A 98 1.88 -24.34 -16.17
N GLY A 99 0.92 -24.31 -17.08
CA GLY A 99 -0.47 -24.70 -16.82
C GLY A 99 -1.28 -23.69 -16.01
N VAL A 100 -0.77 -22.48 -15.79
CA VAL A 100 -1.55 -21.39 -15.19
C VAL A 100 -2.69 -20.98 -16.09
N LYS A 101 -3.88 -20.78 -15.51
CA LYS A 101 -5.08 -20.36 -16.22
C LYS A 101 -5.62 -19.05 -15.64
N PHE A 102 -6.22 -18.26 -16.49
CA PHE A 102 -7.09 -17.17 -16.07
C PHE A 102 -8.43 -17.71 -15.54
N SER A 103 -9.22 -16.87 -14.93
CA SER A 103 -10.51 -17.27 -14.32
C SER A 103 -11.53 -17.80 -15.33
N ASP A 104 -11.41 -17.45 -16.61
CA ASP A 104 -12.22 -18.01 -17.71
C ASP A 104 -11.71 -19.37 -18.24
N GLY A 105 -10.61 -19.88 -17.71
CA GLY A 105 -9.98 -21.13 -18.12
C GLY A 105 -8.95 -21.01 -19.25
N SER A 106 -8.78 -19.84 -19.87
CA SER A 106 -7.76 -19.60 -20.88
C SER A 106 -6.35 -19.66 -20.26
N ALA A 107 -5.36 -20.11 -21.05
CA ALA A 107 -3.98 -20.27 -20.58
C ALA A 107 -3.26 -18.93 -20.46
N LEU A 108 -2.51 -18.75 -19.36
CA LEU A 108 -1.56 -17.65 -19.21
C LEU A 108 -0.21 -18.04 -19.83
N THR A 109 0.33 -17.15 -20.65
CA THR A 109 1.59 -17.35 -21.38
C THR A 109 2.51 -16.14 -21.26
N ALA A 110 3.69 -16.27 -21.86
CA ALA A 110 4.66 -15.17 -21.98
C ALA A 110 4.10 -13.93 -22.72
N ASP A 111 3.14 -14.12 -23.64
CA ASP A 111 2.47 -13.01 -24.35
C ASP A 111 1.70 -12.10 -23.38
N ASP A 112 1.05 -12.68 -22.37
CA ASP A 112 0.30 -11.95 -21.35
C ASP A 112 1.24 -11.15 -20.43
N VAL A 113 2.40 -11.72 -20.11
CA VAL A 113 3.44 -11.04 -19.31
C VAL A 113 4.02 -9.87 -20.08
N VAL A 114 4.42 -10.06 -21.34
CA VAL A 114 4.93 -8.98 -22.22
C VAL A 114 3.90 -7.88 -22.32
N PHE A 115 2.67 -8.21 -22.67
CA PHE A 115 1.56 -7.26 -22.77
C PHE A 115 1.35 -6.47 -21.48
N SER A 116 1.29 -7.14 -20.34
CA SER A 116 1.00 -6.49 -19.05
C SER A 116 2.09 -5.53 -18.61
N LEU A 117 3.37 -5.92 -18.77
CA LEU A 117 4.49 -5.07 -18.42
C LEU A 117 4.61 -3.88 -19.38
N ASP A 118 4.33 -4.05 -20.67
CA ASP A 118 4.27 -2.94 -21.64
C ASP A 118 3.09 -2.00 -21.35
N ARG A 119 1.92 -2.56 -20.98
CA ARG A 119 0.75 -1.78 -20.56
C ARG A 119 1.05 -0.96 -19.30
N ALA A 120 1.81 -1.50 -18.34
CA ALA A 120 2.22 -0.76 -17.15
C ALA A 120 3.16 0.42 -17.45
N ARG A 121 3.85 0.42 -18.60
CA ARG A 121 4.73 1.52 -19.08
C ARG A 121 3.96 2.64 -19.79
N ALA A 122 2.70 2.44 -20.12
CA ALA A 122 1.89 3.44 -20.85
C ALA A 122 1.82 4.78 -20.10
N LYS A 123 1.68 5.88 -20.84
CA LYS A 123 1.57 7.24 -20.26
C LYS A 123 0.37 7.41 -19.33
N THR A 124 -0.70 6.67 -19.59
CA THR A 124 -1.94 6.66 -18.80
C THR A 124 -1.83 5.82 -17.54
N SER A 125 -0.76 5.04 -17.40
CA SER A 125 -0.52 4.16 -16.25
C SER A 125 0.10 4.90 -15.07
N ASN A 126 -0.47 4.74 -13.88
CA ASN A 126 0.17 5.18 -12.63
C ASN A 126 1.18 4.16 -12.08
N PHE A 127 1.41 3.05 -12.80
CA PHE A 127 2.41 2.02 -12.48
C PHE A 127 3.71 2.19 -13.27
N ASN A 128 3.80 3.19 -14.15
CA ASN A 128 5.02 3.48 -14.92
C ASN A 128 6.24 3.79 -14.02
N VAL A 129 6.03 4.23 -12.78
CA VAL A 129 7.08 4.41 -11.76
C VAL A 129 7.85 3.11 -11.48
N TYR A 130 7.21 1.95 -11.60
CA TYR A 130 7.84 0.64 -11.38
C TYR A 130 8.50 0.05 -12.64
N THR A 131 8.31 0.67 -13.78
CA THR A 131 8.86 0.21 -15.07
C THR A 131 9.93 1.14 -15.63
N GLN A 132 10.31 2.16 -14.87
CA GLN A 132 11.43 3.01 -15.22
C GLN A 132 12.70 2.15 -15.36
N GLY A 133 13.45 2.36 -16.42
CA GLY A 133 14.60 1.51 -16.73
C GLY A 133 14.26 0.24 -17.51
N PHE A 134 13.01 -0.11 -17.78
CA PHE A 134 12.66 -1.17 -18.72
C PHE A 134 12.87 -0.66 -20.15
N SER A 135 13.79 -1.29 -20.87
CA SER A 135 14.01 -1.00 -22.28
C SER A 135 13.00 -1.74 -23.14
N ARG A 136 12.93 -3.05 -22.98
CA ARG A 136 11.92 -3.91 -23.65
C ARG A 136 11.70 -5.20 -22.87
N ILE A 137 10.55 -5.80 -23.09
CA ILE A 137 10.16 -7.11 -22.58
C ILE A 137 10.07 -8.06 -23.79
N VAL A 138 10.75 -9.20 -23.72
CA VAL A 138 10.91 -10.13 -24.84
C VAL A 138 10.39 -11.50 -24.48
N LYS A 139 9.44 -12.00 -25.25
CA LYS A 139 9.05 -13.41 -25.21
C LYS A 139 10.18 -14.26 -25.82
N VAL A 140 10.71 -15.20 -25.05
CA VAL A 140 11.71 -16.17 -25.52
C VAL A 140 10.98 -17.41 -26.07
N ASP A 141 10.03 -17.92 -25.28
CA ASP A 141 9.11 -19.00 -25.66
C ASP A 141 7.78 -18.83 -24.89
N ALA A 142 6.89 -19.81 -24.94
CA ALA A 142 5.57 -19.72 -24.29
C ALA A 142 5.64 -19.55 -22.76
N ASN A 143 6.73 -19.98 -22.12
CA ASN A 143 6.91 -19.96 -20.67
C ASN A 143 8.18 -19.23 -20.21
N THR A 144 8.82 -18.46 -21.09
CA THR A 144 10.07 -17.75 -20.77
C THR A 144 10.02 -16.32 -21.28
N VAL A 145 10.34 -15.38 -20.40
CA VAL A 145 10.35 -13.94 -20.71
C VAL A 145 11.68 -13.33 -20.26
N ASP A 146 12.26 -12.51 -21.12
CA ASP A 146 13.40 -11.67 -20.78
C ASP A 146 12.95 -10.21 -20.56
N ILE A 147 13.37 -9.62 -19.45
CA ILE A 147 13.25 -8.19 -19.20
C ILE A 147 14.62 -7.57 -19.49
N ILE A 148 14.65 -6.70 -20.48
CA ILE A 148 15.85 -5.95 -20.89
C ILE A 148 15.75 -4.55 -20.29
N LEU A 149 16.81 -4.15 -19.59
CA LEU A 149 16.90 -2.87 -18.89
C LEU A 149 17.79 -1.89 -19.67
N SER A 150 17.56 -0.60 -19.50
CA SER A 150 18.42 0.48 -20.04
C SER A 150 19.70 0.69 -19.24
N GLY A 151 19.77 0.12 -18.04
CA GLY A 151 20.92 0.10 -17.13
C GLY A 151 20.66 -0.89 -16.00
N PRO A 152 21.67 -1.18 -15.14
CA PRO A 152 21.46 -2.03 -13.97
C PRO A 152 20.30 -1.53 -13.09
N ASN A 153 19.49 -2.44 -12.56
CA ASN A 153 18.37 -2.11 -11.68
C ASN A 153 18.33 -3.04 -10.46
N PRO A 154 18.95 -2.65 -9.35
CA PRO A 154 19.04 -3.49 -8.15
C PRO A 154 17.70 -3.69 -7.42
N VAL A 155 16.65 -2.95 -7.79
CA VAL A 155 15.30 -3.08 -7.20
C VAL A 155 14.27 -3.66 -8.18
N LEU A 156 14.71 -4.28 -9.27
CA LEU A 156 13.82 -4.86 -10.28
C LEU A 156 12.81 -5.82 -9.66
N LEU A 157 13.27 -6.77 -8.84
CA LEU A 157 12.37 -7.75 -8.22
C LEU A 157 11.35 -7.09 -7.28
N ASN A 158 11.75 -6.06 -6.54
CA ASN A 158 10.87 -5.29 -5.68
C ASN A 158 9.75 -4.61 -6.50
N GLN A 159 10.11 -4.01 -7.64
CA GLN A 159 9.16 -3.38 -8.55
C GLN A 159 8.19 -4.39 -9.16
N LEU A 160 8.67 -5.58 -9.53
CA LEU A 160 7.86 -6.66 -10.10
C LEU A 160 6.81 -7.23 -9.13
N THR A 161 6.97 -7.05 -7.81
CA THR A 161 5.91 -7.43 -6.84
C THR A 161 4.64 -6.61 -7.01
N GLU A 162 4.73 -5.38 -7.52
CA GLU A 162 3.60 -4.48 -7.73
C GLU A 162 2.95 -4.61 -9.12
N LEU A 163 3.65 -5.23 -10.08
CA LEU A 163 3.18 -5.36 -11.47
C LEU A 163 2.36 -6.65 -11.64
N ARG A 164 1.05 -6.48 -11.80
CA ARG A 164 0.10 -7.58 -11.99
C ARG A 164 -0.01 -7.94 -13.46
N ILE A 165 -0.34 -9.23 -13.72
CA ILE A 165 -0.48 -9.77 -15.08
C ILE A 165 -1.95 -9.97 -15.41
N MET A 166 -2.37 -9.48 -16.57
CA MET A 166 -3.72 -9.64 -17.11
C MET A 166 -3.68 -10.31 -18.49
N SER A 167 -4.80 -10.86 -18.91
CA SER A 167 -4.92 -11.50 -20.21
C SER A 167 -4.88 -10.46 -21.34
N LYS A 168 -3.93 -10.65 -22.26
CA LYS A 168 -3.83 -9.88 -23.50
C LYS A 168 -5.09 -10.01 -24.35
N ALA A 169 -5.52 -11.25 -24.59
CA ALA A 169 -6.70 -11.53 -25.42
C ALA A 169 -7.98 -10.91 -24.85
N TRP A 170 -8.14 -10.97 -23.51
CA TRP A 170 -9.27 -10.31 -22.84
C TRP A 170 -9.23 -8.80 -23.00
N ALA A 171 -8.05 -8.19 -22.82
CA ALA A 171 -7.89 -6.74 -22.95
C ALA A 171 -8.15 -6.27 -24.39
N GLU A 172 -7.67 -6.99 -25.39
CA GLU A 172 -7.91 -6.70 -26.81
C GLU A 172 -9.39 -6.83 -27.16
N LYS A 173 -10.04 -7.95 -26.78
CA LYS A 173 -11.47 -8.20 -27.00
C LYS A 173 -12.34 -7.08 -26.41
N ASN A 174 -11.98 -6.57 -25.26
CA ASN A 174 -12.77 -5.59 -24.50
C ASN A 174 -12.26 -4.15 -24.64
N LYS A 175 -11.42 -3.85 -25.63
CA LYS A 175 -10.89 -2.50 -25.91
C LYS A 175 -10.25 -1.84 -24.67
N SER A 176 -9.51 -2.62 -23.89
CA SER A 176 -8.83 -2.20 -22.66
C SER A 176 -7.31 -2.39 -22.74
N VAL A 177 -6.74 -2.29 -23.94
CA VAL A 177 -5.31 -2.41 -24.20
C VAL A 177 -4.54 -1.32 -23.45
N GLU A 178 -5.03 -0.08 -23.48
CA GLU A 178 -4.47 1.01 -22.69
C GLU A 178 -5.10 1.06 -21.28
N PRO A 179 -4.33 1.40 -20.25
CA PRO A 179 -4.89 1.68 -18.92
C PRO A 179 -5.85 2.87 -18.98
N LYS A 180 -6.94 2.79 -18.19
CA LYS A 180 -7.79 3.95 -17.97
C LYS A 180 -6.95 5.09 -17.39
N ASP A 181 -6.99 6.26 -18.03
CA ASP A 181 -6.35 7.46 -17.48
C ASP A 181 -7.11 7.93 -16.23
N ALA A 182 -6.42 7.90 -15.08
CA ALA A 182 -6.99 8.33 -13.80
C ALA A 182 -7.37 9.82 -13.78
N LYS A 183 -6.82 10.63 -14.70
CA LYS A 183 -7.07 12.08 -14.80
C LYS A 183 -8.32 12.43 -15.59
N THR A 184 -8.89 11.49 -16.33
CA THR A 184 -10.09 11.68 -17.14
C THR A 184 -11.30 10.98 -16.53
N LYS A 185 -12.50 11.36 -16.99
CA LYS A 185 -13.75 10.69 -16.62
C LYS A 185 -14.08 9.49 -17.52
N ASP A 186 -13.36 9.34 -18.63
CA ASP A 186 -13.62 8.27 -19.59
C ASP A 186 -13.27 6.92 -18.97
N GLU A 187 -14.16 5.94 -19.08
CA GLU A 187 -13.98 4.59 -18.57
C GLU A 187 -13.74 3.62 -19.72
N ASN A 188 -12.75 2.74 -19.57
CA ASN A 188 -12.61 1.56 -20.39
C ASN A 188 -13.34 0.37 -19.73
N PHE A 189 -13.47 -0.75 -20.45
CA PHE A 189 -14.14 -1.94 -19.89
C PHE A 189 -13.45 -2.50 -18.64
N ALA A 190 -12.11 -2.43 -18.57
CA ALA A 190 -11.33 -2.90 -17.42
C ALA A 190 -11.60 -2.08 -16.15
N HIS A 191 -12.12 -0.84 -16.28
CA HIS A 191 -12.48 -0.03 -15.12
C HIS A 191 -13.50 -0.72 -14.21
N ARG A 192 -14.48 -1.41 -14.80
CA ARG A 192 -15.60 -2.07 -14.09
C ARG A 192 -15.51 -3.60 -14.09
N ASN A 193 -14.60 -4.16 -14.85
CA ASN A 193 -14.50 -5.60 -15.05
C ASN A 193 -13.06 -6.07 -14.89
N ALA A 194 -12.89 -7.28 -14.37
CA ALA A 194 -11.59 -7.88 -14.18
C ALA A 194 -11.59 -9.36 -14.55
N MET A 195 -10.50 -9.81 -15.17
CA MET A 195 -10.21 -11.21 -15.42
C MET A 195 -8.72 -11.45 -15.17
N GLY A 196 -8.42 -12.11 -14.07
CA GLY A 196 -7.06 -12.40 -13.63
C GLY A 196 -6.80 -13.87 -13.43
N SER A 197 -5.56 -14.20 -13.05
CA SER A 197 -5.11 -15.56 -12.71
C SER A 197 -5.06 -15.80 -11.20
N GLY A 198 -5.49 -14.84 -10.37
CA GLY A 198 -5.39 -14.91 -8.92
C GLY A 198 -6.39 -15.86 -8.25
N ALA A 199 -6.31 -15.97 -6.93
CA ALA A 199 -7.08 -16.90 -6.11
C ALA A 199 -8.59 -16.65 -6.15
N TYR A 200 -9.00 -15.42 -6.40
CA TYR A 200 -10.41 -15.02 -6.44
C TYR A 200 -10.73 -14.32 -7.75
N MET A 201 -12.01 -14.34 -8.12
CA MET A 201 -12.54 -13.63 -9.28
C MET A 201 -13.72 -12.75 -8.87
N VAL A 202 -13.95 -11.67 -9.60
CA VAL A 202 -15.05 -10.74 -9.34
C VAL A 202 -16.37 -11.42 -9.70
N LYS A 203 -17.27 -11.50 -8.74
CA LYS A 203 -18.67 -11.89 -8.93
C LYS A 203 -19.54 -10.66 -9.18
N GLU A 204 -19.31 -9.61 -8.41
CA GLU A 204 -20.10 -8.38 -8.46
C GLU A 204 -19.29 -7.21 -7.89
N TRP A 205 -19.38 -6.03 -8.50
CA TRP A 205 -18.95 -4.78 -7.93
C TRP A 205 -20.00 -3.69 -8.16
N GLN A 206 -20.55 -3.19 -7.10
CA GLN A 206 -21.44 -2.02 -7.05
C GLN A 206 -20.66 -0.90 -6.33
N PRO A 207 -20.16 0.11 -7.05
CA PRO A 207 -19.33 1.17 -6.48
C PRO A 207 -19.99 1.85 -5.27
N ASP A 208 -19.18 2.13 -4.26
CA ASP A 208 -19.58 2.68 -2.96
C ASP A 208 -20.59 1.83 -2.17
N GLN A 209 -20.91 0.62 -2.61
CA GLN A 209 -21.86 -0.28 -1.94
C GLN A 209 -21.21 -1.61 -1.53
N LYS A 210 -20.75 -2.38 -2.51
CA LYS A 210 -20.08 -3.68 -2.24
C LYS A 210 -19.23 -4.18 -3.40
N LEU A 211 -18.22 -4.95 -3.06
CA LEU A 211 -17.49 -5.82 -3.98
C LEU A 211 -17.56 -7.26 -3.46
N VAL A 212 -17.98 -8.19 -4.31
CA VAL A 212 -18.03 -9.61 -4.00
C VAL A 212 -17.03 -10.36 -4.88
N LEU A 213 -16.09 -11.04 -4.24
CA LEU A 213 -15.15 -11.94 -4.89
C LEU A 213 -15.48 -13.37 -4.51
N VAL A 214 -15.37 -14.30 -5.46
CA VAL A 214 -15.57 -15.73 -5.23
C VAL A 214 -14.31 -16.50 -5.61
N LYS A 215 -14.15 -17.67 -5.03
CA LYS A 215 -13.03 -18.57 -5.29
C LYS A 215 -12.89 -18.82 -6.80
N ASN A 216 -11.69 -18.58 -7.35
CA ASN A 216 -11.36 -18.94 -8.73
C ASN A 216 -11.00 -20.43 -8.80
N PRO A 217 -11.84 -21.29 -9.40
CA PRO A 217 -11.57 -22.73 -9.45
C PRO A 217 -10.31 -23.08 -10.24
N ASN A 218 -9.88 -22.19 -11.14
CA ASN A 218 -8.73 -22.40 -12.01
C ASN A 218 -7.40 -21.94 -11.39
N TRP A 219 -7.41 -21.39 -10.17
CA TRP A 219 -6.17 -20.89 -9.57
C TRP A 219 -5.22 -22.04 -9.20
N TRP A 220 -3.99 -21.91 -9.62
CA TRP A 220 -2.95 -22.93 -9.50
C TRP A 220 -2.49 -23.21 -8.06
N GLY A 221 -2.69 -22.27 -7.13
CA GLY A 221 -2.12 -22.32 -5.77
C GLY A 221 -3.01 -22.96 -4.70
N TRP A 222 -4.20 -23.49 -5.02
CA TRP A 222 -5.15 -23.98 -4.00
C TRP A 222 -4.61 -25.10 -3.10
N SER A 223 -3.70 -25.93 -3.62
CA SER A 223 -3.08 -26.99 -2.84
C SER A 223 -1.98 -26.52 -1.89
N GLU A 224 -1.49 -25.28 -2.06
CA GLU A 224 -0.33 -24.72 -1.36
C GLU A 224 -0.72 -23.76 -0.24
N VAL A 225 -2.02 -23.41 -0.13
CA VAL A 225 -2.48 -22.35 0.78
C VAL A 225 -3.48 -22.83 1.83
N PRO A 226 -3.43 -22.27 3.06
CA PRO A 226 -4.26 -22.72 4.15
C PRO A 226 -5.67 -22.10 4.19
N THR A 227 -6.01 -21.16 3.30
CA THR A 227 -7.29 -20.46 3.34
C THR A 227 -8.47 -21.39 3.16
N ASN A 228 -9.52 -21.16 3.96
CA ASN A 228 -10.82 -21.84 3.82
C ASN A 228 -11.94 -20.90 3.35
N VAL A 229 -11.58 -19.65 3.00
CA VAL A 229 -12.51 -18.62 2.53
C VAL A 229 -12.95 -18.95 1.09
N THR A 230 -14.25 -18.99 0.87
CA THR A 230 -14.83 -19.28 -0.46
C THR A 230 -15.44 -18.04 -1.12
N GLU A 231 -15.81 -17.05 -0.35
CA GLU A 231 -16.35 -15.77 -0.80
C GLU A 231 -15.80 -14.62 0.06
N ILE A 232 -15.45 -13.52 -0.57
CA ILE A 232 -15.00 -12.29 0.09
C ILE A 232 -16.03 -11.21 -0.23
N VAL A 233 -16.60 -10.61 0.81
CA VAL A 233 -17.55 -9.50 0.69
C VAL A 233 -16.91 -8.25 1.30
N TYR A 234 -16.63 -7.29 0.47
CA TYR A 234 -16.15 -5.98 0.86
C TYR A 234 -17.29 -4.97 0.85
N THR A 235 -17.48 -4.24 1.94
CA THR A 235 -18.45 -3.16 2.06
C THR A 235 -17.73 -1.90 2.53
N PRO A 236 -17.61 -0.84 1.70
CA PRO A 236 -17.04 0.42 2.12
C PRO A 236 -17.98 1.13 3.11
N ILE A 237 -17.51 1.43 4.32
CA ILE A 237 -18.28 2.15 5.34
C ILE A 237 -17.50 3.39 5.76
N LYS A 238 -17.86 4.55 5.21
CA LYS A 238 -17.13 5.82 5.38
C LYS A 238 -17.16 6.31 6.85
N ASN A 239 -18.32 6.21 7.50
CA ASN A 239 -18.45 6.64 8.89
C ASN A 239 -17.79 5.65 9.84
N GLU A 240 -16.85 6.13 10.66
CA GLU A 240 -16.05 5.31 11.59
C GLU A 240 -16.92 4.62 12.64
N ALA A 241 -17.85 5.34 13.26
CA ALA A 241 -18.71 4.77 14.29
C ALA A 241 -19.64 3.68 13.72
N THR A 242 -20.16 3.86 12.50
CA THR A 242 -20.95 2.84 11.80
C THR A 242 -20.09 1.62 11.47
N ARG A 243 -18.86 1.81 11.01
CA ARG A 243 -17.93 0.73 10.71
C ARG A 243 -17.55 -0.06 11.97
N ALA A 244 -17.32 0.63 13.08
CA ALA A 244 -17.09 0.01 14.38
C ALA A 244 -18.32 -0.78 14.86
N ALA A 245 -19.53 -0.23 14.73
CA ALA A 245 -20.78 -0.88 15.10
C ALA A 245 -21.01 -2.16 14.28
N ALA A 246 -20.74 -2.16 12.97
CA ALA A 246 -20.86 -3.33 12.10
C ALA A 246 -19.96 -4.50 12.55
N LEU A 247 -18.72 -4.22 13.01
CA LEU A 247 -17.86 -5.24 13.58
C LEU A 247 -18.37 -5.73 14.95
N LEU A 248 -18.77 -4.81 15.83
CA LEU A 248 -19.26 -5.13 17.16
C LEU A 248 -20.57 -5.95 17.14
N SER A 249 -21.45 -5.71 16.18
CA SER A 249 -22.69 -6.49 15.97
C SER A 249 -22.44 -7.84 15.31
N GLY A 250 -21.26 -8.04 14.71
CA GLY A 250 -20.93 -9.24 13.96
C GLY A 250 -21.43 -9.25 12.50
N GLU A 251 -21.90 -8.14 11.96
CA GLU A 251 -22.30 -7.99 10.56
C GLU A 251 -21.10 -8.21 9.62
N ILE A 252 -19.92 -7.70 10.00
CA ILE A 252 -18.65 -7.92 9.33
C ILE A 252 -17.67 -8.66 10.23
N ASP A 253 -16.65 -9.28 9.64
CA ASP A 253 -15.66 -10.13 10.32
C ASP A 253 -14.35 -9.39 10.60
N PHE A 254 -14.06 -8.34 9.80
CA PHE A 254 -12.79 -7.63 9.82
C PHE A 254 -12.96 -6.15 9.42
N VAL A 255 -12.24 -5.28 10.12
CA VAL A 255 -12.10 -3.86 9.77
C VAL A 255 -10.63 -3.55 9.55
N LEU A 256 -10.34 -3.02 8.35
CA LEU A 256 -9.07 -2.39 8.04
C LEU A 256 -9.11 -0.94 8.55
N ASP A 257 -8.06 -0.53 9.26
CA ASP A 257 -7.92 0.83 9.80
C ASP A 257 -9.10 1.29 10.68
N PRO A 258 -9.44 0.56 11.79
CA PRO A 258 -10.42 1.05 12.75
C PRO A 258 -9.94 2.33 13.43
N SER A 259 -10.89 3.20 13.77
CA SER A 259 -10.59 4.45 14.46
C SER A 259 -9.92 4.21 15.81
N PRO A 260 -8.85 4.96 16.18
CA PRO A 260 -8.21 4.88 17.48
C PRO A 260 -9.18 5.04 18.66
N GLN A 261 -10.24 5.81 18.47
CA GLN A 261 -11.28 6.07 19.48
C GLN A 261 -12.08 4.81 19.83
N ASP A 262 -12.26 3.90 18.87
CA ASP A 262 -13.06 2.68 19.03
C ASP A 262 -12.25 1.47 19.49
N LEU A 263 -10.90 1.52 19.44
CA LEU A 263 -10.05 0.38 19.74
C LEU A 263 -10.20 -0.13 21.18
N GLY A 264 -10.41 0.77 22.15
CA GLY A 264 -10.67 0.39 23.53
C GLY A 264 -11.90 -0.51 23.68
N ARG A 265 -13.00 -0.17 22.99
CA ARG A 265 -14.23 -0.97 22.96
C ARG A 265 -14.00 -2.32 22.27
N MET A 266 -13.25 -2.34 21.16
CA MET A 266 -12.96 -3.56 20.41
C MET A 266 -12.05 -4.50 21.20
N ARG A 267 -11.00 -4.00 21.85
CA ARG A 267 -10.08 -4.79 22.69
C ARG A 267 -10.77 -5.41 23.92
N ASN A 268 -11.75 -4.70 24.48
CA ASN A 268 -12.51 -5.18 25.64
C ASN A 268 -13.66 -6.13 25.27
N ASN A 269 -13.95 -6.31 23.97
CA ASN A 269 -15.00 -7.22 23.52
C ASN A 269 -14.48 -8.67 23.49
N ALA A 270 -15.16 -9.57 24.22
CA ALA A 270 -14.76 -10.97 24.34
C ALA A 270 -14.72 -11.73 22.98
N ASN A 271 -15.46 -11.28 21.97
CA ASN A 271 -15.58 -11.92 20.66
C ASN A 271 -14.62 -11.33 19.61
N LEU A 272 -13.93 -10.24 19.93
CA LEU A 272 -13.04 -9.55 19.02
C LEU A 272 -11.58 -9.66 19.44
N LYS A 273 -10.69 -9.43 18.49
CA LYS A 273 -9.28 -9.16 18.71
C LYS A 273 -8.80 -8.01 17.83
N VAL A 274 -7.80 -7.30 18.32
CA VAL A 274 -7.10 -6.24 17.59
C VAL A 274 -5.63 -6.63 17.49
N VAL A 275 -5.09 -6.52 16.29
CA VAL A 275 -3.67 -6.73 15.99
C VAL A 275 -3.11 -5.41 15.51
N ASP A 276 -2.03 -4.95 16.12
CA ASP A 276 -1.36 -3.70 15.77
C ASP A 276 0.00 -4.01 15.12
N GLY A 277 0.40 -3.18 14.19
CA GLY A 277 1.71 -3.28 13.55
C GLY A 277 2.17 -1.94 12.98
N ILE A 278 3.48 -1.79 12.86
CA ILE A 278 4.07 -0.60 12.23
C ILE A 278 3.87 -0.72 10.72
N GLU A 279 3.22 0.30 10.13
CA GLU A 279 3.14 0.46 8.68
C GLU A 279 4.51 0.91 8.13
N ASN A 280 4.83 0.51 6.91
CA ASN A 280 6.00 1.04 6.19
C ASN A 280 5.81 2.49 5.71
N ARG A 281 5.02 3.24 6.45
CA ARG A 281 4.69 4.65 6.19
C ARG A 281 5.27 5.55 7.27
N THR A 282 5.95 6.60 6.83
CA THR A 282 6.37 7.71 7.69
C THR A 282 5.48 8.92 7.43
N ILE A 283 4.92 9.50 8.49
CA ILE A 283 4.24 10.80 8.48
C ILE A 283 5.27 11.88 8.76
N PHE A 284 5.27 12.92 7.94
CA PHE A 284 6.26 14.00 8.01
C PHE A 284 5.69 15.34 7.55
N LEU A 285 6.40 16.42 7.87
CA LEU A 285 6.13 17.75 7.32
C LEU A 285 7.16 18.08 6.24
N GLY A 286 6.68 18.59 5.11
CA GLY A 286 7.51 19.18 4.07
C GLY A 286 7.39 20.71 4.10
N MET A 287 8.40 21.37 3.56
CA MET A 287 8.55 22.84 3.64
C MET A 287 9.02 23.37 2.29
N ASP A 288 8.43 24.47 1.81
CA ASP A 288 8.87 25.14 0.57
C ASP A 288 10.23 25.80 0.78
N GLN A 289 11.25 25.23 0.19
CA GLN A 289 12.65 25.71 0.27
C GLN A 289 13.11 26.38 -1.03
N HIS A 290 12.19 26.63 -1.97
CA HIS A 290 12.54 27.11 -3.29
C HIS A 290 12.15 28.57 -3.54
N ARG A 291 10.91 28.95 -3.22
CA ARG A 291 10.44 30.31 -3.47
C ARG A 291 11.28 31.36 -2.74
N ASP A 292 11.38 32.55 -3.30
CA ASP A 292 12.05 33.67 -2.63
C ASP A 292 11.17 34.32 -1.55
N GLU A 293 9.85 34.23 -1.69
CA GLU A 293 8.86 34.64 -0.68
C GLU A 293 7.76 33.58 -0.57
N LEU A 294 7.36 33.26 0.67
CA LEU A 294 6.30 32.27 0.93
C LEU A 294 4.91 32.90 0.82
N PRO A 295 3.94 32.21 0.19
CA PRO A 295 2.56 32.66 0.21
C PRO A 295 2.01 32.67 1.64
N GLY A 296 1.27 33.74 1.99
CA GLY A 296 0.66 33.88 3.31
C GLY A 296 1.61 34.11 4.47
N SER A 297 2.92 34.30 4.23
CA SER A 297 3.90 34.65 5.27
C SER A 297 3.86 36.13 5.63
N SER A 298 4.14 36.44 6.91
CA SER A 298 4.39 37.81 7.36
C SER A 298 5.77 38.34 6.96
N VAL A 299 6.70 37.44 6.61
CA VAL A 299 8.04 37.81 6.13
C VAL A 299 7.98 38.11 4.64
N LYS A 300 8.36 39.33 4.26
CA LYS A 300 8.35 39.81 2.88
C LYS A 300 9.74 39.83 2.27
N GLY A 301 9.84 39.51 0.97
CA GLY A 301 11.10 39.50 0.22
C GLY A 301 12.06 38.37 0.62
N LYS A 302 11.68 37.49 1.54
CA LYS A 302 12.51 36.37 1.99
C LYS A 302 11.66 35.14 2.29
N ASN A 303 12.27 33.97 2.13
CA ASN A 303 11.72 32.70 2.55
C ASN A 303 12.46 32.17 3.79
N PRO A 304 11.86 32.25 4.98
CA PRO A 304 12.49 31.75 6.22
C PRO A 304 12.83 30.25 6.14
N LEU A 305 12.07 29.46 5.39
CA LEU A 305 12.25 28.01 5.31
C LEU A 305 13.47 27.58 4.47
N LYS A 306 14.14 28.52 3.75
CA LYS A 306 15.45 28.27 3.12
C LYS A 306 16.57 28.10 4.16
N ASP A 307 16.44 28.74 5.33
CA ASP A 307 17.43 28.63 6.41
C ASP A 307 17.23 27.33 7.19
N VAL A 308 18.29 26.50 7.24
CA VAL A 308 18.28 25.24 8.00
C VAL A 308 18.05 25.47 9.50
N LYS A 309 18.48 26.61 10.06
CA LYS A 309 18.24 26.95 11.46
C LYS A 309 16.75 27.12 11.74
N VAL A 310 16.01 27.76 10.84
CA VAL A 310 14.55 27.91 10.95
C VAL A 310 13.88 26.54 10.88
N ARG A 311 14.25 25.68 9.92
CA ARG A 311 13.68 24.34 9.82
C ARG A 311 13.97 23.49 11.05
N LYS A 312 15.20 23.59 11.59
CA LYS A 312 15.59 22.91 12.83
C LYS A 312 14.84 23.45 14.05
N ALA A 313 14.60 24.76 14.10
CA ALA A 313 13.78 25.39 15.15
C ALA A 313 12.34 24.84 15.12
N LEU A 314 11.71 24.78 13.94
CA LEU A 314 10.38 24.19 13.77
C LEU A 314 10.35 22.72 14.19
N TYR A 315 11.39 21.96 13.87
CA TYR A 315 11.53 20.56 14.27
C TYR A 315 11.60 20.41 15.80
N GLN A 316 12.49 21.16 16.46
CA GLN A 316 12.70 21.08 17.91
C GLN A 316 11.56 21.67 18.74
N ALA A 317 10.67 22.46 18.14
CA ALA A 317 9.47 22.95 18.80
C ALA A 317 8.35 21.89 18.91
N ILE A 318 8.46 20.75 18.20
CA ILE A 318 7.44 19.70 18.19
C ILE A 318 7.71 18.68 19.31
N ASP A 319 6.83 18.65 20.31
CA ASP A 319 6.77 17.61 21.34
C ASP A 319 6.08 16.36 20.76
N ILE A 320 6.89 15.51 20.14
CA ILE A 320 6.40 14.31 19.48
C ILE A 320 5.87 13.26 20.48
N ASP A 321 6.40 13.24 21.70
CA ASP A 321 5.95 12.32 22.74
C ASP A 321 4.54 12.67 23.24
N THR A 322 4.23 13.96 23.29
CA THR A 322 2.85 14.41 23.56
C THR A 322 1.91 14.05 22.39
N ILE A 323 2.34 14.20 21.13
CA ILE A 323 1.56 13.74 19.97
C ILE A 323 1.32 12.22 20.06
N HIS A 324 2.36 11.42 20.31
CA HIS A 324 2.25 9.97 20.49
C HIS A 324 1.23 9.60 21.57
N ARG A 325 1.39 10.16 22.76
CA ARG A 325 0.58 9.79 23.92
C ARG A 325 -0.86 10.29 23.84
N VAL A 326 -1.04 11.55 23.44
CA VAL A 326 -2.35 12.24 23.53
C VAL A 326 -3.12 12.14 22.21
N THR A 327 -2.50 12.59 21.11
CA THR A 327 -3.17 12.63 19.81
C THR A 327 -3.31 11.24 19.22
N MET A 328 -2.21 10.47 19.22
CA MET A 328 -2.17 9.13 18.61
C MET A 328 -2.59 8.00 19.57
N ARG A 329 -2.78 8.30 20.86
CA ARG A 329 -3.17 7.31 21.88
C ARG A 329 -2.27 6.06 21.89
N GLY A 330 -0.96 6.26 21.64
CA GLY A 330 0.03 5.19 21.54
C GLY A 330 0.12 4.51 20.17
N LEU A 331 -0.70 4.88 19.19
CA LEU A 331 -0.72 4.28 17.85
C LEU A 331 0.22 5.02 16.87
N SER A 332 1.44 5.21 17.29
CA SER A 332 2.51 5.74 16.46
C SER A 332 3.85 5.27 17.01
N GLN A 333 4.86 5.24 16.17
CA GLN A 333 6.25 5.07 16.59
C GLN A 333 7.02 6.30 16.17
N ASN A 334 7.49 7.10 17.13
CA ASN A 334 8.28 8.29 16.85
C ASN A 334 9.50 7.94 16.01
N THR A 335 9.78 8.72 14.97
CA THR A 335 10.92 8.48 14.07
C THR A 335 11.64 9.77 13.69
N GLY A 336 12.97 9.70 13.52
CA GLY A 336 13.79 10.73 12.87
C GLY A 336 14.07 10.41 11.40
N ALA A 337 13.76 9.19 10.95
CA ALA A 337 14.00 8.76 9.58
C ALA A 337 12.79 9.01 8.67
N LEU A 338 13.04 9.22 7.37
CA LEU A 338 12.01 9.38 6.35
C LEU A 338 11.43 8.03 5.86
N VAL A 339 11.91 6.92 6.41
CA VAL A 339 11.46 5.57 6.11
C VAL A 339 11.29 4.76 7.39
N ALA A 340 10.40 3.76 7.36
CA ALA A 340 10.14 2.87 8.50
C ALA A 340 11.26 1.80 8.67
N PRO A 341 11.36 1.16 9.85
CA PRO A 341 12.43 0.20 10.16
C PRO A 341 12.52 -1.01 9.23
N GLN A 342 11.41 -1.38 8.55
CA GLN A 342 11.37 -2.50 7.62
C GLN A 342 11.97 -2.18 6.24
N VAL A 343 12.29 -0.92 5.98
CA VAL A 343 12.76 -0.44 4.67
C VAL A 343 14.28 -0.52 4.60
N ASN A 344 14.80 -1.13 3.55
CA ASN A 344 16.25 -1.18 3.29
C ASN A 344 16.84 0.23 3.23
N GLY A 345 17.96 0.44 3.90
CA GLY A 345 18.61 1.74 4.09
C GLY A 345 18.33 2.37 5.48
N TRP A 346 17.27 1.94 6.19
CA TRP A 346 17.05 2.35 7.56
C TRP A 346 18.12 1.77 8.49
N THR A 347 18.56 2.59 9.43
CA THR A 347 19.40 2.16 10.56
C THR A 347 19.00 2.92 11.81
N LYS A 348 19.31 2.38 12.98
CA LYS A 348 19.04 3.08 14.24
C LYS A 348 19.74 4.44 14.33
N ALA A 349 20.87 4.61 13.65
CA ALA A 349 21.61 5.87 13.63
C ALA A 349 20.86 6.97 12.89
N VAL A 350 20.31 6.66 11.68
CA VAL A 350 19.53 7.65 10.91
C VAL A 350 18.16 7.94 11.50
N ASP A 351 17.69 7.09 12.43
CA ASP A 351 16.40 7.26 13.10
C ASP A 351 16.50 8.12 14.37
N THR A 352 17.49 9.02 14.42
CA THR A 352 17.69 9.91 15.55
C THR A 352 16.99 11.24 15.31
N ARG A 353 16.07 11.60 16.24
CA ARG A 353 15.38 12.89 16.22
C ARG A 353 16.21 13.97 16.89
N PHE A 354 16.09 15.21 16.42
CA PHE A 354 16.50 16.36 17.23
C PHE A 354 15.61 16.43 18.49
N PRO A 355 16.21 16.65 19.69
CA PRO A 355 15.46 16.67 20.94
C PRO A 355 14.48 17.83 20.96
N TYR A 356 13.30 17.60 21.51
CA TYR A 356 12.32 18.65 21.78
C TYR A 356 12.90 19.68 22.77
N SER A 357 12.88 20.95 22.38
CA SER A 357 13.28 22.05 23.23
C SER A 357 12.76 23.39 22.68
N GLN A 358 11.85 24.02 23.39
CA GLN A 358 11.35 25.36 23.03
C GLN A 358 12.45 26.41 23.10
N ASP A 359 13.36 26.34 24.10
CA ASP A 359 14.44 27.29 24.27
C ASP A 359 15.47 27.19 23.13
N ALA A 360 15.86 25.98 22.75
CA ALA A 360 16.72 25.75 21.59
C ALA A 360 16.05 26.25 20.29
N SER A 361 14.74 26.03 20.13
CA SER A 361 13.97 26.54 19.00
C SER A 361 13.96 28.06 18.95
N LYS A 362 13.65 28.75 20.06
CA LYS A 362 13.68 30.22 20.14
C LYS A 362 15.08 30.78 19.84
N LYS A 363 16.13 30.14 20.37
CA LYS A 363 17.51 30.53 20.11
C LYS A 363 17.85 30.43 18.61
N LEU A 364 17.50 29.32 17.94
CA LEU A 364 17.72 29.14 16.51
C LEU A 364 16.94 30.16 15.67
N LEU A 365 15.69 30.47 16.05
CA LEU A 365 14.91 31.50 15.38
C LEU A 365 15.56 32.89 15.52
N ALA A 366 16.04 33.22 16.70
CA ALA A 366 16.74 34.51 16.93
C ALA A 366 18.04 34.57 16.10
N GLU A 367 18.84 33.50 16.07
CA GLU A 367 20.06 33.43 15.26
C GLU A 367 19.78 33.54 13.75
N ALA A 368 18.61 33.07 13.29
CA ALA A 368 18.16 33.20 11.91
C ALA A 368 17.54 34.58 11.59
N GLY A 369 17.46 35.50 12.57
CA GLY A 369 16.90 36.83 12.40
C GLY A 369 15.40 36.93 12.68
N TYR A 370 14.80 35.96 13.33
CA TYR A 370 13.36 35.90 13.67
C TYR A 370 13.13 35.77 15.20
N PRO A 371 13.65 36.67 16.06
CA PRO A 371 13.55 36.51 17.51
C PRO A 371 12.10 36.55 18.04
N ASN A 372 11.18 37.15 17.29
CA ASN A 372 9.75 37.21 17.61
C ASN A 372 8.91 36.22 16.80
N GLY A 373 9.56 35.33 16.06
CA GLY A 373 8.89 34.39 15.14
C GLY A 373 8.32 35.09 13.90
N PHE A 374 7.37 34.41 13.24
CA PHE A 374 6.71 34.88 12.01
C PHE A 374 5.39 34.12 11.77
N GLU A 375 4.57 34.64 10.85
CA GLU A 375 3.38 33.91 10.37
C GLU A 375 3.71 33.11 9.10
N VAL A 376 3.14 31.91 8.98
CA VAL A 376 3.35 31.01 7.83
C VAL A 376 2.10 30.18 7.56
N ASP A 377 1.83 29.89 6.28
CA ASP A 377 0.75 28.98 5.86
C ASP A 377 1.13 27.52 6.13
N PHE A 378 0.19 26.75 6.71
CA PHE A 378 0.34 25.32 6.99
C PHE A 378 -0.87 24.55 6.48
N ALA A 379 -0.66 23.69 5.50
CA ALA A 379 -1.70 22.87 4.88
C ALA A 379 -1.67 21.43 5.40
N CYS A 380 -2.85 20.90 5.70
CA CYS A 380 -3.03 19.54 6.19
C CYS A 380 -4.22 18.84 5.54
N PRO A 381 -4.13 17.52 5.29
CA PRO A 381 -5.34 16.73 5.03
C PRO A 381 -6.14 16.54 6.31
N ASN A 382 -7.42 16.13 6.18
CA ASN A 382 -8.28 15.82 7.33
C ASN A 382 -9.06 14.51 7.18
N ASN A 383 -8.68 13.67 6.22
CA ASN A 383 -9.28 12.35 6.01
C ASN A 383 -8.34 11.40 5.25
N ARG A 384 -7.01 11.57 5.41
CA ARG A 384 -6.01 10.75 4.71
C ARG A 384 -5.21 9.85 5.63
N TYR A 385 -4.78 10.37 6.77
CA TYR A 385 -3.96 9.67 7.75
C TYR A 385 -4.69 9.60 9.08
N ILE A 386 -4.26 8.69 9.95
CA ILE A 386 -4.85 8.59 11.28
C ILE A 386 -4.61 9.90 12.04
N ASN A 387 -5.68 10.57 12.47
CA ASN A 387 -5.67 11.82 13.25
C ASN A 387 -4.84 12.95 12.61
N ASP A 388 -4.83 13.06 11.27
CA ASP A 388 -4.03 14.03 10.53
C ASP A 388 -4.36 15.48 10.93
N GLU A 389 -5.63 15.84 11.02
CA GLU A 389 -6.04 17.19 11.44
C GLU A 389 -5.63 17.50 12.87
N GLU A 390 -5.85 16.59 13.81
CA GLU A 390 -5.50 16.75 15.23
C GLU A 390 -3.99 16.87 15.44
N ILE A 391 -3.18 16.14 14.67
CA ILE A 391 -1.72 16.28 14.67
C ILE A 391 -1.32 17.69 14.24
N CYS A 392 -1.91 18.20 13.16
CA CYS A 392 -1.60 19.54 12.66
C CYS A 392 -2.05 20.65 13.60
N GLN A 393 -3.20 20.51 14.26
CA GLN A 393 -3.68 21.41 15.30
C GLN A 393 -2.70 21.43 16.49
N ALA A 394 -2.25 20.26 16.96
CA ALA A 394 -1.27 20.14 18.02
C ALA A 394 0.06 20.83 17.67
N ILE A 395 0.59 20.60 16.46
CA ILE A 395 1.82 21.24 15.97
C ILE A 395 1.66 22.75 15.87
N THR A 396 0.53 23.24 15.38
CA THR A 396 0.21 24.68 15.32
C THR A 396 0.29 25.32 16.71
N ALA A 397 -0.31 24.67 17.71
CA ALA A 397 -0.25 25.15 19.10
C ALA A 397 1.17 25.10 19.69
N MET A 398 1.98 24.11 19.32
CA MET A 398 3.37 23.99 19.76
C MET A 398 4.25 25.08 19.15
N TRP A 399 4.12 25.37 17.86
CA TRP A 399 4.87 26.42 17.16
C TRP A 399 4.52 27.82 17.68
N ALA A 400 3.25 28.07 18.07
CA ALA A 400 2.85 29.35 18.67
C ALA A 400 3.63 29.66 19.95
N LYS A 401 4.05 28.65 20.74
CA LYS A 401 4.84 28.84 21.98
C LYS A 401 6.26 29.36 21.73
N VAL A 402 6.76 29.22 20.50
CA VAL A 402 8.07 29.72 20.06
C VAL A 402 7.95 30.94 19.13
N GLY A 403 6.74 31.54 19.00
CA GLY A 403 6.49 32.75 18.22
C GLY A 403 6.11 32.47 16.75
N VAL A 404 6.10 31.23 16.28
CA VAL A 404 5.70 30.90 14.90
C VAL A 404 4.20 30.68 14.85
N LYS A 405 3.49 31.56 14.14
CA LYS A 405 2.03 31.49 13.98
C LYS A 405 1.66 30.79 12.68
N ALA A 406 1.40 29.51 12.75
CA ALA A 406 0.94 28.73 11.59
C ALA A 406 -0.54 29.02 11.29
N LYS A 407 -0.84 29.45 10.06
CA LYS A 407 -2.21 29.58 9.53
C LYS A 407 -2.64 28.21 9.00
N LEU A 408 -3.21 27.40 9.89
CA LEU A 408 -3.62 26.04 9.55
C LEU A 408 -4.82 26.04 8.59
N ARG A 409 -4.67 25.33 7.47
CA ARG A 409 -5.75 25.02 6.52
C ARG A 409 -5.90 23.52 6.43
N THR A 410 -7.05 22.99 6.84
CA THR A 410 -7.37 21.56 6.71
C THR A 410 -8.36 21.33 5.58
N MET A 411 -8.21 20.23 4.85
CA MET A 411 -9.09 19.92 3.73
C MET A 411 -9.07 18.43 3.37
N PRO A 412 -10.15 17.92 2.73
CA PRO A 412 -10.21 16.54 2.28
C PRO A 412 -9.14 16.21 1.24
N LEU A 413 -8.72 14.95 1.22
CA LEU A 413 -7.72 14.38 0.32
C LEU A 413 -7.88 14.82 -1.15
N VAL A 414 -9.12 14.79 -1.65
CA VAL A 414 -9.43 15.12 -3.06
C VAL A 414 -9.10 16.57 -3.43
N THR A 415 -9.11 17.48 -2.47
CA THR A 415 -8.73 18.89 -2.65
C THR A 415 -7.26 19.09 -2.30
N TYR A 416 -6.78 18.38 -1.28
CA TYR A 416 -5.44 18.53 -0.72
C TYR A 416 -4.33 18.18 -1.72
N PHE A 417 -4.39 16.99 -2.32
CA PHE A 417 -3.32 16.52 -3.20
C PHE A 417 -3.13 17.40 -4.45
N PRO A 418 -4.19 17.76 -5.19
CA PRO A 418 -4.03 18.68 -6.32
C PRO A 418 -3.42 20.03 -5.90
N MET A 419 -3.80 20.55 -4.72
CA MET A 419 -3.30 21.82 -4.20
C MET A 419 -1.80 21.76 -3.90
N ILE A 420 -1.32 20.74 -3.16
CA ILE A 420 0.12 20.61 -2.87
C ILE A 420 0.94 20.31 -4.13
N GLN A 421 0.41 19.55 -5.07
CA GLN A 421 1.09 19.25 -6.35
C GLN A 421 1.22 20.49 -7.25
N ARG A 422 0.39 21.52 -7.06
CA ARG A 422 0.57 22.85 -7.66
C ARG A 422 1.48 23.76 -6.86
N TYR A 423 2.13 23.21 -5.82
CA TYR A 423 3.03 23.96 -4.92
C TYR A 423 2.36 25.12 -4.18
N GLU A 424 1.08 25.01 -3.81
CA GLU A 424 0.30 26.09 -3.19
C GLU A 424 0.40 26.12 -1.65
N ALA A 425 1.29 25.33 -1.04
CA ALA A 425 1.51 25.28 0.40
C ALA A 425 2.94 25.74 0.76
N SER A 426 3.08 26.47 1.88
CA SER A 426 4.38 26.82 2.46
C SER A 426 4.94 25.68 3.31
N ILE A 427 4.11 25.15 4.18
CA ILE A 427 4.36 23.93 4.96
C ILE A 427 3.19 22.97 4.71
N TYR A 428 3.47 21.68 4.61
CA TYR A 428 2.45 20.66 4.34
C TYR A 428 2.74 19.37 5.10
N MET A 429 1.70 18.61 5.44
CA MET A 429 1.83 17.24 5.96
C MET A 429 1.74 16.25 4.82
N LEU A 430 2.61 15.25 4.84
CA LEU A 430 2.53 14.11 3.93
C LEU A 430 2.86 12.81 4.68
N GLY A 431 2.29 11.70 4.21
CA GLY A 431 2.67 10.37 4.65
C GLY A 431 3.12 9.53 3.45
N TRP A 432 4.28 8.90 3.57
CA TRP A 432 4.87 8.13 2.48
C TRP A 432 5.10 6.67 2.86
N GLY A 433 4.38 5.77 2.20
CA GLY A 433 4.61 4.33 2.27
C GLY A 433 5.63 3.90 1.20
N VAL A 434 6.40 2.87 1.51
CA VAL A 434 7.47 2.37 0.63
C VAL A 434 7.14 0.97 0.12
N PRO A 435 6.35 0.82 -0.95
CA PRO A 435 5.90 -0.49 -1.42
C PRO A 435 7.04 -1.39 -1.92
N THR A 436 8.16 -0.80 -2.33
CA THR A 436 9.37 -1.53 -2.72
C THR A 436 10.22 -1.99 -1.54
N PHE A 437 9.91 -1.57 -0.31
CA PHE A 437 10.73 -1.79 0.89
C PHE A 437 12.21 -1.39 0.72
N ASP A 438 12.47 -0.40 -0.14
CA ASP A 438 13.80 0.14 -0.40
C ASP A 438 13.78 1.68 -0.38
N ALA A 439 14.69 2.30 0.38
CA ALA A 439 14.70 3.74 0.61
C ALA A 439 14.92 4.58 -0.67
N LEU A 440 15.41 3.97 -1.75
CA LEU A 440 15.50 4.66 -3.04
C LEU A 440 14.16 5.28 -3.43
N TYR A 441 13.05 4.58 -3.21
CA TYR A 441 11.72 5.07 -3.54
C TYR A 441 11.38 6.39 -2.82
N SER A 442 11.72 6.50 -1.53
CA SER A 442 11.53 7.74 -0.77
C SER A 442 12.51 8.83 -1.18
N LEU A 443 13.81 8.49 -1.29
CA LEU A 443 14.84 9.47 -1.63
C LEU A 443 14.61 10.05 -3.03
N GLN A 444 14.28 9.20 -4.01
CA GLN A 444 14.01 9.63 -5.39
C GLN A 444 12.76 10.50 -5.49
N SER A 445 11.66 10.09 -4.85
CA SER A 445 10.37 10.77 -5.01
C SER A 445 10.24 12.05 -4.18
N LEU A 446 10.81 12.06 -2.96
CA LEU A 446 10.58 13.12 -1.97
C LEU A 446 11.74 14.11 -1.84
N VAL A 447 12.99 13.65 -2.05
CA VAL A 447 14.19 14.41 -1.63
C VAL A 447 15.08 14.79 -2.82
N ARG A 448 15.18 13.93 -3.85
CA ARG A 448 15.87 14.26 -5.11
C ARG A 448 15.29 15.55 -5.70
N SER A 449 16.15 16.42 -6.24
CA SER A 449 15.71 17.61 -6.98
C SER A 449 14.70 17.24 -8.07
N VAL A 450 13.70 18.09 -8.28
CA VAL A 450 12.66 17.89 -9.30
C VAL A 450 13.31 17.78 -10.67
N GLY A 451 13.02 16.70 -11.37
CA GLY A 451 13.62 16.36 -12.66
C GLY A 451 12.66 15.58 -13.55
N THR A 452 13.22 14.79 -14.45
CA THR A 452 12.49 13.89 -15.35
C THR A 452 12.41 12.47 -14.78
N GLY A 453 11.56 11.62 -15.35
CA GLY A 453 11.53 10.20 -15.01
C GLY A 453 11.08 9.90 -13.56
N GLY A 454 10.27 10.76 -12.95
CA GLY A 454 9.77 10.58 -11.60
C GLY A 454 10.67 11.13 -10.49
N ASP A 455 11.81 11.71 -10.83
CA ASP A 455 12.70 12.35 -9.87
C ASP A 455 12.02 13.56 -9.24
N GLY A 456 11.92 13.56 -7.92
CA GLY A 456 11.31 14.64 -7.15
C GLY A 456 9.82 14.85 -7.43
N ASN A 457 9.09 13.87 -7.97
CA ASN A 457 7.69 14.00 -8.34
C ASN A 457 6.76 14.31 -7.15
N TYR A 458 7.20 14.03 -5.93
CA TYR A 458 6.55 14.40 -4.66
C TYR A 458 7.44 15.29 -3.78
N ASN A 459 8.51 15.84 -4.32
CA ASN A 459 9.31 16.88 -3.66
C ASN A 459 8.56 18.23 -3.77
N VAL A 460 7.43 18.31 -3.10
CA VAL A 460 6.52 19.47 -3.13
C VAL A 460 7.21 20.73 -2.56
N GLY A 461 8.10 20.56 -1.59
CA GLY A 461 8.92 21.66 -1.05
C GLY A 461 10.06 22.10 -1.96
N ARG A 462 10.27 21.42 -3.06
CA ARG A 462 11.32 21.67 -4.05
C ARG A 462 12.72 21.83 -3.42
N TYR A 463 12.98 21.01 -2.39
CA TYR A 463 14.32 20.87 -1.83
C TYR A 463 15.31 20.48 -2.95
N SER A 464 16.51 21.05 -2.93
CA SER A 464 17.55 20.74 -3.91
C SER A 464 18.91 20.67 -3.22
N ASN A 465 19.63 19.58 -3.49
CA ASN A 465 20.96 19.35 -2.94
C ASN A 465 21.74 18.43 -3.90
N SER A 466 22.87 18.92 -4.42
CA SER A 466 23.68 18.20 -5.41
C SER A 466 24.25 16.87 -4.89
N ARG A 467 24.56 16.77 -3.58
CA ARG A 467 25.01 15.50 -2.97
C ARG A 467 23.90 14.49 -2.91
N MET A 468 22.68 14.93 -2.55
CA MET A 468 21.50 14.07 -2.59
C MET A 468 21.21 13.56 -4.00
N ASP A 469 21.28 14.44 -4.98
CA ASP A 469 21.08 14.09 -6.39
C ASP A 469 22.09 13.04 -6.84
N TYR A 470 23.36 13.23 -6.52
CA TYR A 470 24.42 12.26 -6.81
C TYR A 470 24.16 10.91 -6.12
N ILE A 471 23.77 10.91 -4.83
CA ILE A 471 23.48 9.68 -4.08
C ILE A 471 22.35 8.91 -4.76
N VAL A 472 21.23 9.57 -5.06
CA VAL A 472 20.07 8.93 -5.68
C VAL A 472 20.44 8.36 -7.05
N ASP A 473 21.16 9.13 -7.88
CA ASP A 473 21.56 8.68 -9.22
C ASP A 473 22.50 7.46 -9.16
N ARG A 474 23.39 7.40 -8.17
CA ARG A 474 24.26 6.24 -7.95
C ARG A 474 23.47 5.02 -7.45
N VAL A 475 22.58 5.21 -6.48
CA VAL A 475 21.78 4.12 -5.88
C VAL A 475 20.85 3.45 -6.90
N LYS A 476 20.37 4.20 -7.89
CA LYS A 476 19.53 3.65 -8.98
C LYS A 476 20.22 2.51 -9.74
N THR A 477 21.53 2.54 -9.87
CA THR A 477 22.30 1.62 -10.73
C THR A 477 23.36 0.82 -9.99
N GLU A 478 23.61 1.10 -8.71
CA GLU A 478 24.63 0.42 -7.91
C GLU A 478 24.20 -1.00 -7.55
N THR A 479 24.94 -2.00 -8.00
CA THR A 479 24.69 -3.43 -7.78
C THR A 479 25.50 -4.04 -6.64
N ASP A 480 26.59 -3.39 -6.20
CA ASP A 480 27.30 -3.77 -4.98
C ASP A 480 26.43 -3.40 -3.75
N LEU A 481 25.77 -4.39 -3.16
CA LEU A 481 24.80 -4.19 -2.07
C LEU A 481 25.42 -3.46 -0.85
N PRO A 482 26.63 -3.78 -0.37
CA PRO A 482 27.29 -3.02 0.68
C PRO A 482 27.48 -1.54 0.32
N VAL A 483 27.93 -1.23 -0.89
CA VAL A 483 28.11 0.16 -1.38
C VAL A 483 26.75 0.84 -1.46
N ARG A 484 25.77 0.19 -2.06
CA ARG A 484 24.41 0.69 -2.23
C ARG A 484 23.76 1.01 -0.90
N ASN A 485 23.85 0.12 0.07
CA ASN A 485 23.25 0.30 1.38
C ASN A 485 23.90 1.45 2.16
N ARG A 486 25.22 1.65 2.04
CA ARG A 486 25.90 2.82 2.61
C ARG A 486 25.38 4.12 1.99
N LEU A 487 25.20 4.17 0.67
CA LEU A 487 24.66 5.34 -0.03
C LEU A 487 23.22 5.64 0.37
N LEU A 488 22.36 4.62 0.54
CA LEU A 488 20.99 4.80 1.04
C LEU A 488 21.00 5.40 2.44
N THR A 489 21.81 4.85 3.34
CA THR A 489 21.94 5.37 4.72
C THR A 489 22.49 6.79 4.73
N GLU A 490 23.49 7.11 3.88
CA GLU A 490 24.04 8.46 3.72
C GLU A 490 22.95 9.43 3.23
N GLY A 491 22.14 9.05 2.25
CA GLY A 491 21.03 9.88 1.76
C GLY A 491 20.00 10.18 2.84
N LEU A 492 19.62 9.17 3.64
CA LEU A 492 18.70 9.36 4.77
C LEU A 492 19.31 10.25 5.86
N GLN A 493 20.61 10.11 6.15
CA GLN A 493 21.33 10.98 7.08
C GLN A 493 21.39 12.42 6.58
N LEU A 494 21.75 12.64 5.31
CA LEU A 494 21.80 13.97 4.70
C LEU A 494 20.44 14.67 4.73
N GLN A 495 19.34 13.91 4.49
CA GLN A 495 17.98 14.42 4.63
C GLN A 495 17.71 14.92 6.06
N ASN A 496 18.15 14.15 7.07
CA ASN A 496 17.99 14.52 8.47
C ASN A 496 18.86 15.76 8.83
N ASP A 497 20.15 15.74 8.49
CA ASP A 497 21.09 16.83 8.82
C ASP A 497 20.69 18.18 8.22
N THR A 498 20.16 18.15 6.98
CA THR A 498 19.69 19.35 6.28
C THR A 498 18.25 19.73 6.64
N VAL A 499 17.56 18.89 7.44
CA VAL A 499 16.14 19.06 7.74
C VAL A 499 15.33 19.32 6.46
N ALA A 500 15.56 18.51 5.43
CA ALA A 500 14.80 18.61 4.17
C ALA A 500 13.30 18.40 4.43
N HIS A 501 12.97 17.50 5.36
CA HIS A 501 11.64 17.26 5.91
C HIS A 501 11.73 17.12 7.44
N ILE A 502 10.60 17.22 8.12
CA ILE A 502 10.49 16.93 9.56
C ILE A 502 9.73 15.61 9.71
N PRO A 503 10.40 14.45 9.86
CA PRO A 503 9.74 13.20 10.19
C PRO A 503 9.04 13.30 11.55
N LEU A 504 7.83 12.77 11.65
CA LEU A 504 7.05 12.76 12.89
C LEU A 504 7.04 11.35 13.49
N HIS A 505 6.38 10.43 12.81
CA HIS A 505 6.24 9.05 13.29
C HIS A 505 5.99 8.07 12.14
N ASN A 506 6.31 6.81 12.38
CA ASN A 506 5.75 5.72 11.60
C ASN A 506 4.33 5.45 12.10
N GLN A 507 3.39 5.32 11.18
CA GLN A 507 2.00 5.03 11.51
C GLN A 507 1.90 3.60 12.05
N VAL A 508 1.20 3.42 13.16
CA VAL A 508 0.80 2.10 13.64
C VAL A 508 -0.61 1.84 13.16
N ILE A 509 -0.78 0.76 12.42
CA ILE A 509 -2.06 0.37 11.84
C ILE A 509 -2.69 -0.75 12.63
N PRO A 510 -3.84 -0.50 13.27
CA PRO A 510 -4.63 -1.55 13.89
C PRO A 510 -5.48 -2.27 12.84
N TRP A 511 -5.63 -3.57 13.03
CA TRP A 511 -6.62 -4.42 12.36
C TRP A 511 -7.53 -5.01 13.41
N ALA A 512 -8.83 -4.77 13.31
CA ALA A 512 -9.81 -5.31 14.25
C ALA A 512 -10.64 -6.41 13.58
N MET A 513 -10.86 -7.52 14.27
CA MET A 513 -11.53 -8.68 13.70
C MET A 513 -12.20 -9.55 14.74
N LYS A 514 -13.11 -10.42 14.31
CA LYS A 514 -13.64 -11.51 15.13
C LYS A 514 -12.51 -12.45 15.57
N LYS A 515 -12.60 -13.06 16.76
CA LYS A 515 -11.56 -13.97 17.28
C LYS A 515 -11.31 -15.18 16.39
N ASN A 516 -12.34 -15.67 15.69
CA ASN A 516 -12.25 -16.81 14.78
C ASN A 516 -11.62 -16.48 13.42
N VAL A 517 -11.29 -15.22 13.13
CA VAL A 517 -10.58 -14.81 11.92
C VAL A 517 -9.08 -14.86 12.16
N GLU A 518 -8.33 -15.54 11.32
CA GLU A 518 -6.88 -15.53 11.30
C GLU A 518 -6.36 -14.78 10.08
N VAL A 519 -5.46 -13.85 10.30
CA VAL A 519 -4.77 -13.06 9.27
C VAL A 519 -3.30 -12.87 9.67
N VAL A 520 -2.45 -12.59 8.71
CA VAL A 520 -1.07 -12.15 8.96
C VAL A 520 -1.03 -10.64 8.76
N HIS A 521 -0.71 -9.91 9.84
CA HIS A 521 -0.56 -8.45 9.76
C HIS A 521 0.65 -8.08 8.91
N ARG A 522 0.47 -7.14 7.98
CA ARG A 522 1.50 -6.73 7.02
C ARG A 522 1.79 -5.23 7.14
N PRO A 523 3.09 -4.82 7.08
CA PRO A 523 3.47 -3.40 7.14
C PRO A 523 3.06 -2.59 5.92
N ASP A 524 2.66 -3.22 4.81
CA ASP A 524 2.09 -2.53 3.64
C ASP A 524 0.57 -2.32 3.74
N ASN A 525 -0.04 -2.66 4.90
CA ASN A 525 -1.47 -2.56 5.16
C ASN A 525 -2.36 -3.31 4.16
N ARG A 526 -1.89 -4.46 3.67
CA ARG A 526 -2.60 -5.29 2.70
C ARG A 526 -2.90 -6.66 3.27
N LEU A 527 -4.10 -7.17 2.99
CA LEU A 527 -4.48 -8.54 3.31
C LEU A 527 -3.76 -9.53 2.38
N ASP A 528 -3.23 -10.61 2.95
CA ASP A 528 -2.80 -11.77 2.19
C ASP A 528 -3.99 -12.75 2.11
N TRP A 529 -4.69 -12.70 1.00
CA TRP A 529 -5.93 -13.43 0.77
C TRP A 529 -5.77 -14.95 0.86
N SER A 530 -4.56 -15.45 0.60
CA SER A 530 -4.22 -16.88 0.65
C SER A 530 -4.04 -17.39 2.08
N LEU A 531 -3.82 -16.51 3.05
CA LEU A 531 -3.56 -16.83 4.45
C LEU A 531 -4.75 -16.58 5.38
N ILE A 532 -5.85 -16.00 4.87
CA ILE A 532 -7.05 -15.74 5.69
C ILE A 532 -7.76 -17.05 6.02
N LYS A 533 -8.09 -17.26 7.30
CA LYS A 533 -8.96 -18.34 7.76
C LYS A 533 -10.12 -17.81 8.59
N VAL A 534 -11.27 -18.44 8.45
CA VAL A 534 -12.45 -18.22 9.30
C VAL A 534 -12.78 -19.56 9.98
N ASN A 535 -12.48 -19.69 11.26
CA ASN A 535 -12.64 -20.92 12.06
C ASN A 535 -14.08 -21.08 12.58
#